data_bb700a989cd3194733c98657ca80451a
#
_entry.id   bb700a989cd3194733c98657ca80451a
#
_cell.length_a   1.000
_cell.length_b   1.000
_cell.length_c   1.000
_cell.angle_alpha   90.00
_cell.angle_beta   90.00
_cell.angle_gamma   90.00
#
_symmetry.space_group_name_H-M   'P 1'
#
loop_
_entity.id
_entity.type
_entity.pdbx_description
1 polymer ?
#
loop_
_entity_poly.entity_id
_entity_poly.type
_entity_poly.pdbx_seq_one_letter_code
_entity_poly.pdbx_strand_id
1 'polypeptide(L)'
;MKNGEVKLVQYFMARGKLSRSRFPIGIGDDMAQARIPKGNSVLITTDMLLDGTHFDTKKHSLEQIGYKSMAANLSDCAAMATIPLAAVVSVALPKKFGAANLKKLHKGIMSAAKKYNCPLIGGDMTSWNKPLAISVAMLSTPGETKPVKRSTAKTGDLICITGTLGGSLKGKHLSFSPRLKESFLIAKAGANSMMDLSDGLSTDLSHICRLSRKGAIIEAAKIPVSKKADGLSGALNDGEDFELLFTIPALKFEKLKKQWRLKTKITAIGIITKEKNVKIRMPNGKPVNIKPGGYDHLK
;
A
#
# COMPACT_ATOMS: atom_id res chain seq x y z
N MET A 1 29.54 -18.66 -19.36
CA MET A 1 28.55 -18.16 -18.36
C MET A 1 28.56 -16.62 -18.15
N LYS A 2 29.52 -15.87 -18.70
CA LYS A 2 29.61 -14.40 -18.54
C LYS A 2 28.52 -13.55 -19.21
N ASN A 3 27.60 -14.13 -20.00
CA ASN A 3 26.59 -13.38 -20.76
C ASN A 3 25.15 -13.44 -20.21
N GLY A 4 24.92 -14.10 -19.07
CA GLY A 4 23.57 -14.33 -18.54
C GLY A 4 22.91 -13.06 -18.02
N GLU A 5 23.63 -12.27 -17.25
CA GLU A 5 23.16 -11.01 -16.64
C GLU A 5 22.90 -9.96 -17.73
N VAL A 6 23.85 -9.75 -18.64
CA VAL A 6 23.69 -8.81 -19.77
C VAL A 6 22.48 -9.17 -20.62
N LYS A 7 22.24 -10.45 -20.92
CA LYS A 7 21.04 -10.90 -21.65
C LYS A 7 19.75 -10.64 -20.89
N LEU A 8 19.76 -10.72 -19.55
CA LEU A 8 18.60 -10.40 -18.72
C LEU A 8 18.32 -8.90 -18.69
N VAL A 9 19.33 -8.08 -18.53
CA VAL A 9 19.19 -6.61 -18.62
C VAL A 9 18.62 -6.23 -19.98
N GLN A 10 19.14 -6.78 -21.10
CA GLN A 10 18.60 -6.54 -22.43
C GLN A 10 17.14 -7.00 -22.56
N TYR A 11 16.78 -8.15 -21.97
CA TYR A 11 15.40 -8.63 -21.92
C TYR A 11 14.48 -7.65 -21.19
N PHE A 12 14.90 -7.07 -20.05
CA PHE A 12 14.12 -6.10 -19.29
C PHE A 12 14.00 -4.76 -20.03
N MET A 13 15.09 -4.27 -20.65
CA MET A 13 15.09 -3.08 -21.51
C MET A 13 14.06 -3.19 -22.64
N ALA A 14 14.03 -4.32 -23.34
CA ALA A 14 13.11 -4.52 -24.45
C ALA A 14 11.62 -4.54 -24.06
N ARG A 15 11.33 -4.81 -22.78
CA ARG A 15 9.96 -4.85 -22.24
C ARG A 15 9.53 -3.59 -21.51
N GLY A 16 10.48 -2.80 -21.04
CA GLY A 16 10.24 -1.50 -20.43
C GLY A 16 10.07 -0.43 -21.50
N LYS A 17 8.89 -0.37 -22.14
CA LYS A 17 8.58 0.71 -23.12
C LYS A 17 8.42 2.04 -22.38
N LEU A 18 9.53 2.72 -22.15
CA LEU A 18 9.56 4.03 -21.48
C LEU A 18 9.31 5.16 -22.49
N SER A 19 8.47 6.11 -22.11
CA SER A 19 8.35 7.38 -22.84
C SER A 19 9.64 8.20 -22.66
N ARG A 20 10.42 8.38 -23.70
CA ARG A 20 11.67 9.18 -23.63
C ARG A 20 11.45 10.64 -23.26
N SER A 21 10.27 11.19 -23.49
CA SER A 21 9.94 12.54 -23.02
C SER A 21 9.80 12.63 -21.50
N ARG A 22 9.30 11.58 -20.83
CA ARG A 22 9.19 11.51 -19.36
C ARG A 22 10.42 10.91 -18.70
N PHE A 23 11.02 9.91 -19.32
CA PHE A 23 12.16 9.14 -18.81
C PHE A 23 13.28 9.14 -19.86
N PRO A 24 14.09 10.21 -19.96
CA PRO A 24 15.17 10.31 -20.96
C PRO A 24 16.20 9.21 -20.84
N ILE A 25 16.50 8.79 -19.61
CA ILE A 25 17.40 7.67 -19.29
C ILE A 25 16.58 6.64 -18.51
N GLY A 26 16.68 5.37 -18.87
CA GLY A 26 15.99 4.26 -18.21
C GLY A 26 16.91 3.09 -17.92
N ILE A 27 16.37 1.86 -17.93
CA ILE A 27 17.14 0.64 -17.70
C ILE A 27 18.30 0.54 -18.69
N GLY A 28 19.52 0.29 -18.19
CA GLY A 28 20.71 0.08 -19.00
C GLY A 28 21.80 1.14 -18.83
N ASP A 29 21.54 2.18 -18.05
CA ASP A 29 22.52 3.16 -17.61
C ASP A 29 22.71 3.09 -16.10
N ASP A 30 23.73 3.77 -15.54
CA ASP A 30 24.03 3.73 -14.08
C ASP A 30 22.90 4.35 -13.25
N MET A 31 22.15 5.30 -13.84
CA MET A 31 21.00 5.94 -13.18
C MET A 31 19.84 6.10 -14.16
N ALA A 32 18.62 6.04 -13.64
CA ALA A 32 17.43 6.44 -14.38
C ALA A 32 17.14 7.94 -14.19
N GLN A 33 16.63 8.59 -15.24
CA GLN A 33 16.20 9.99 -15.17
C GLN A 33 14.69 10.09 -15.37
N ALA A 34 14.00 10.71 -14.42
CA ALA A 34 12.59 11.07 -14.53
C ALA A 34 12.46 12.61 -14.64
N ARG A 35 11.73 13.09 -15.64
CA ARG A 35 11.37 14.52 -15.74
C ARG A 35 10.15 14.79 -14.87
N ILE A 36 10.26 15.78 -14.00
CA ILE A 36 9.19 16.22 -13.11
C ILE A 36 8.73 17.61 -13.60
N PRO A 37 7.41 17.85 -13.70
CA PRO A 37 6.92 19.17 -14.07
C PRO A 37 7.47 20.25 -13.12
N LYS A 38 7.86 21.39 -13.69
CA LYS A 38 8.39 22.54 -12.94
C LYS A 38 7.41 22.97 -11.84
N GLY A 39 7.92 23.18 -10.64
CA GLY A 39 7.12 23.61 -9.49
C GLY A 39 6.44 22.45 -8.70
N ASN A 40 6.55 21.21 -9.14
CA ASN A 40 6.06 20.06 -8.39
C ASN A 40 7.14 19.48 -7.46
N SER A 41 6.68 18.94 -6.32
CA SER A 41 7.49 18.13 -5.42
C SER A 41 7.39 16.65 -5.80
N VAL A 42 8.36 15.87 -5.34
CA VAL A 42 8.39 14.39 -5.45
C VAL A 42 8.22 13.80 -4.08
N LEU A 43 7.40 12.77 -4.00
CA LEU A 43 7.33 11.90 -2.84
C LEU A 43 7.99 10.57 -3.20
N ILE A 44 8.64 9.96 -2.24
CA ILE A 44 9.31 8.67 -2.40
C ILE A 44 8.85 7.73 -1.30
N THR A 45 8.61 6.47 -1.65
CA THR A 45 8.38 5.38 -0.71
C THR A 45 9.24 4.18 -1.07
N THR A 46 9.42 3.26 -0.12
CA THR A 46 10.09 2.00 -0.36
C THR A 46 9.56 0.93 0.59
N ASP A 47 9.33 -0.26 0.04
CA ASP A 47 9.03 -1.48 0.79
C ASP A 47 10.07 -2.55 0.50
N MET A 48 10.29 -3.41 1.50
CA MET A 48 11.08 -4.63 1.38
C MET A 48 10.23 -5.85 1.72
N LEU A 49 10.11 -6.78 0.79
CA LEU A 49 9.36 -8.01 0.95
C LEU A 49 10.33 -9.21 1.00
N LEU A 50 10.14 -10.07 2.01
CA LEU A 50 10.99 -11.24 2.26
C LEU A 50 10.19 -12.53 2.13
N ASP A 51 10.79 -13.52 1.49
CA ASP A 51 10.28 -14.90 1.48
C ASP A 51 10.28 -15.49 2.89
N GLY A 52 9.18 -16.08 3.28
CA GLY A 52 8.94 -16.58 4.64
C GLY A 52 8.28 -15.55 5.58
N THR A 53 8.24 -14.26 5.20
CA THR A 53 7.60 -13.19 5.98
C THR A 53 6.37 -12.62 5.25
N HIS A 54 6.55 -12.07 4.07
CA HIS A 54 5.51 -11.37 3.32
C HIS A 54 4.89 -12.23 2.21
N PHE A 55 5.55 -13.30 1.84
CA PHE A 55 5.12 -14.31 0.88
C PHE A 55 5.87 -15.63 1.14
N ASP A 56 5.44 -16.70 0.48
CA ASP A 56 6.09 -18.01 0.54
C ASP A 56 6.25 -18.53 -0.90
N THR A 57 7.49 -18.61 -1.38
CA THR A 57 7.80 -19.10 -2.74
C THR A 57 7.44 -20.55 -2.97
N LYS A 58 7.17 -21.33 -1.91
CA LYS A 58 6.67 -22.71 -2.00
C LYS A 58 5.18 -22.79 -2.25
N LYS A 59 4.43 -21.72 -1.93
CA LYS A 59 2.96 -21.68 -1.99
C LYS A 59 2.44 -20.71 -3.03
N HIS A 60 3.20 -19.66 -3.33
CA HIS A 60 2.76 -18.54 -4.16
C HIS A 60 3.54 -18.48 -5.46
N SER A 61 2.87 -18.16 -6.57
CA SER A 61 3.56 -17.99 -7.84
C SER A 61 4.44 -16.74 -7.85
N LEU A 62 5.54 -16.79 -8.59
CA LEU A 62 6.45 -15.66 -8.71
C LEU A 62 5.78 -14.45 -9.38
N GLU A 63 4.79 -14.68 -10.23
CA GLU A 63 3.97 -13.59 -10.80
C GLU A 63 3.13 -12.89 -9.73
N GLN A 64 2.53 -13.63 -8.80
CA GLN A 64 1.78 -13.05 -7.68
C GLN A 64 2.72 -12.26 -6.74
N ILE A 65 3.88 -12.82 -6.44
CA ILE A 65 4.90 -12.16 -5.60
C ILE A 65 5.37 -10.86 -6.26
N GLY A 66 5.68 -10.89 -7.55
CA GLY A 66 6.08 -9.70 -8.29
C GLY A 66 4.97 -8.64 -8.39
N TYR A 67 3.71 -9.05 -8.56
CA TYR A 67 2.58 -8.13 -8.50
C TYR A 67 2.44 -7.48 -7.12
N LYS A 68 2.48 -8.28 -6.04
CA LYS A 68 2.39 -7.80 -4.66
C LYS A 68 3.47 -6.78 -4.34
N SER A 69 4.72 -7.03 -4.75
CA SER A 69 5.84 -6.13 -4.43
C SER A 69 5.64 -4.72 -4.98
N MET A 70 5.09 -4.59 -6.19
CA MET A 70 4.71 -3.29 -6.75
C MET A 70 3.45 -2.73 -6.10
N ALA A 71 2.46 -3.58 -5.84
CA ALA A 71 1.16 -3.16 -5.33
C ALA A 71 1.25 -2.59 -3.90
N ALA A 72 2.17 -3.06 -3.05
CA ALA A 72 2.41 -2.50 -1.72
C ALA A 72 2.82 -1.03 -1.82
N ASN A 73 3.83 -0.70 -2.60
CA ASN A 73 4.26 0.69 -2.81
C ASN A 73 3.19 1.56 -3.49
N LEU A 74 2.38 0.98 -4.38
CA LEU A 74 1.22 1.69 -4.95
C LEU A 74 0.15 1.98 -3.88
N SER A 75 0.06 1.15 -2.84
CA SER A 75 -0.80 1.40 -1.68
C SER A 75 -0.33 2.61 -0.87
N ASP A 76 0.98 2.81 -0.70
CA ASP A 76 1.53 4.03 -0.09
C ASP A 76 1.17 5.28 -0.90
N CYS A 77 1.24 5.20 -2.23
CA CYS A 77 0.78 6.30 -3.08
C CYS A 77 -0.71 6.58 -2.87
N ALA A 78 -1.53 5.54 -2.75
CA ALA A 78 -2.94 5.67 -2.42
C ALA A 78 -3.15 6.24 -1.02
N ALA A 79 -2.37 5.82 -0.02
CA ALA A 79 -2.44 6.31 1.36
C ALA A 79 -2.29 7.84 1.47
N MET A 80 -1.61 8.45 0.52
CA MET A 80 -1.40 9.91 0.48
C MET A 80 -2.11 10.61 -0.68
N ALA A 81 -2.88 9.91 -1.49
CA ALA A 81 -3.55 10.42 -2.70
C ALA A 81 -2.55 11.07 -3.68
N THR A 82 -1.46 10.36 -3.97
CA THR A 82 -0.42 10.80 -4.92
C THR A 82 -0.46 9.98 -6.20
N ILE A 83 0.06 10.55 -7.29
CA ILE A 83 0.13 9.92 -8.60
C ILE A 83 1.45 9.18 -8.73
N PRO A 84 1.46 7.83 -8.82
CA PRO A 84 2.68 7.07 -9.09
C PRO A 84 3.37 7.56 -10.36
N LEU A 85 4.68 7.77 -10.30
CA LEU A 85 5.47 8.29 -11.42
C LEU A 85 6.34 7.20 -12.05
N ALA A 86 7.12 6.51 -11.23
CA ALA A 86 8.06 5.48 -11.65
C ALA A 86 8.52 4.64 -10.46
N ALA A 87 9.04 3.44 -10.72
CA ALA A 87 9.62 2.57 -9.71
C ALA A 87 10.98 2.03 -10.15
N VAL A 88 11.82 1.70 -9.16
CA VAL A 88 13.00 0.86 -9.30
C VAL A 88 12.86 -0.36 -8.39
N VAL A 89 13.38 -1.51 -8.82
CA VAL A 89 13.24 -2.77 -8.07
C VAL A 89 14.60 -3.42 -7.90
N SER A 90 15.00 -3.66 -6.66
CA SER A 90 16.20 -4.43 -6.33
C SER A 90 15.81 -5.81 -5.82
N VAL A 91 16.52 -6.85 -6.27
CA VAL A 91 16.27 -8.23 -5.88
C VAL A 91 17.54 -8.92 -5.41
N ALA A 92 17.46 -9.57 -4.25
CA ALA A 92 18.48 -10.51 -3.78
C ALA A 92 17.96 -11.94 -4.00
N LEU A 93 18.55 -12.62 -4.99
CA LEU A 93 18.11 -13.92 -5.48
C LEU A 93 18.76 -15.07 -4.72
N PRO A 94 18.01 -16.12 -4.35
CA PRO A 94 18.61 -17.33 -3.84
C PRO A 94 19.59 -17.93 -4.86
N LYS A 95 20.67 -18.59 -4.42
CA LYS A 95 21.50 -19.38 -5.31
C LYS A 95 20.64 -20.36 -6.11
N LYS A 96 20.90 -20.50 -7.41
CA LYS A 96 20.14 -21.37 -8.33
C LYS A 96 18.72 -20.89 -8.65
N PHE A 97 18.35 -19.63 -8.36
CA PHE A 97 17.02 -19.11 -8.69
C PHE A 97 16.69 -19.22 -10.19
N GLY A 98 17.66 -18.94 -11.04
CA GLY A 98 17.58 -19.12 -12.49
C GLY A 98 16.81 -18.04 -13.24
N ALA A 99 17.19 -17.85 -14.50
CA ALA A 99 16.62 -16.80 -15.37
C ALA A 99 15.12 -16.99 -15.63
N ALA A 100 14.64 -18.23 -15.72
CA ALA A 100 13.22 -18.52 -15.95
C ALA A 100 12.34 -18.00 -14.78
N ASN A 101 12.77 -18.22 -13.55
CA ASN A 101 12.06 -17.73 -12.36
C ASN A 101 12.09 -16.21 -12.28
N LEU A 102 13.24 -15.59 -12.57
CA LEU A 102 13.35 -14.13 -12.58
C LEU A 102 12.41 -13.50 -13.64
N LYS A 103 12.26 -14.12 -14.82
CA LYS A 103 11.31 -13.68 -15.85
C LYS A 103 9.86 -13.76 -15.36
N LYS A 104 9.47 -14.79 -14.60
CA LYS A 104 8.13 -14.92 -13.99
C LYS A 104 7.91 -13.80 -12.95
N LEU A 105 8.86 -13.57 -12.05
CA LEU A 105 8.81 -12.48 -11.08
C LEU A 105 8.63 -11.12 -11.78
N HIS A 106 9.48 -10.85 -12.77
CA HIS A 106 9.42 -9.62 -13.57
C HIS A 106 8.05 -9.47 -14.28
N LYS A 107 7.46 -10.55 -14.79
CA LYS A 107 6.13 -10.53 -15.41
C LYS A 107 5.07 -10.02 -14.43
N GLY A 108 5.13 -10.45 -13.16
CA GLY A 108 4.24 -9.97 -12.11
C GLY A 108 4.44 -8.48 -11.82
N ILE A 109 5.68 -8.03 -11.67
CA ILE A 109 6.05 -6.63 -11.50
C ILE A 109 5.49 -5.78 -12.65
N MET A 110 5.74 -6.19 -13.90
CA MET A 110 5.27 -5.47 -15.08
C MET A 110 3.75 -5.47 -15.23
N SER A 111 3.06 -6.48 -14.72
CA SER A 111 1.59 -6.51 -14.67
C SER A 111 1.02 -5.37 -13.83
N ALA A 112 1.57 -5.16 -12.62
CA ALA A 112 1.19 -4.04 -11.77
C ALA A 112 1.64 -2.69 -12.38
N ALA A 113 2.88 -2.59 -12.84
CA ALA A 113 3.43 -1.39 -13.47
C ALA A 113 2.55 -0.88 -14.63
N LYS A 114 2.14 -1.78 -15.51
CA LYS A 114 1.24 -1.47 -16.65
C LYS A 114 -0.16 -1.09 -16.18
N LYS A 115 -0.75 -1.86 -15.26
CA LYS A 115 -2.12 -1.65 -14.76
C LYS A 115 -2.30 -0.28 -14.11
N TYR A 116 -1.28 0.20 -13.40
CA TYR A 116 -1.32 1.45 -12.63
C TYR A 116 -0.48 2.57 -13.26
N ASN A 117 -0.02 2.40 -14.48
CA ASN A 117 0.77 3.39 -15.22
C ASN A 117 1.98 3.92 -14.42
N CYS A 118 2.65 2.99 -13.72
CA CYS A 118 3.88 3.26 -12.94
C CYS A 118 5.03 2.42 -13.52
N PRO A 119 5.76 2.92 -14.52
CA PRO A 119 6.77 2.16 -15.20
C PRO A 119 7.96 1.81 -14.30
N LEU A 120 8.51 0.61 -14.52
CA LEU A 120 9.81 0.21 -13.98
C LEU A 120 10.90 0.88 -14.81
N ILE A 121 11.70 1.75 -14.18
CA ILE A 121 12.73 2.55 -14.88
C ILE A 121 14.16 2.11 -14.55
N GLY A 122 14.36 1.24 -13.58
CA GLY A 122 15.66 0.74 -13.14
C GLY A 122 15.55 -0.34 -12.09
N GLY A 123 16.69 -0.74 -11.56
CA GLY A 123 16.77 -1.73 -10.50
C GLY A 123 18.14 -2.37 -10.40
N ASP A 124 18.27 -3.33 -9.50
CA ASP A 124 19.50 -4.05 -9.24
C ASP A 124 19.23 -5.54 -9.01
N MET A 125 20.23 -6.39 -9.29
CA MET A 125 20.17 -7.83 -9.06
C MET A 125 21.44 -8.32 -8.40
N THR A 126 21.28 -8.98 -7.28
CA THR A 126 22.37 -9.72 -6.66
C THR A 126 21.95 -11.15 -6.33
N SER A 127 22.89 -12.01 -5.98
CA SER A 127 22.62 -13.37 -5.48
C SER A 127 23.26 -13.60 -4.12
N TRP A 128 22.58 -14.37 -3.27
CA TRP A 128 23.04 -14.68 -1.93
C TRP A 128 22.62 -16.07 -1.45
N ASN A 129 23.01 -16.43 -0.22
CA ASN A 129 22.73 -17.75 0.38
C ASN A 129 21.44 -17.76 1.24
N LYS A 130 20.50 -16.85 0.99
CA LYS A 130 19.28 -16.71 1.78
C LYS A 130 18.06 -16.74 0.84
N PRO A 131 16.82 -16.79 1.35
CA PRO A 131 15.60 -16.70 0.57
C PRO A 131 15.49 -15.42 -0.27
N LEU A 132 14.51 -15.39 -1.18
CA LEU A 132 14.25 -14.24 -2.05
C LEU A 132 13.91 -13.00 -1.22
N ALA A 133 14.59 -11.90 -1.52
CA ALA A 133 14.25 -10.58 -1.01
C ALA A 133 14.00 -9.63 -2.20
N ILE A 134 12.98 -8.78 -2.07
CA ILE A 134 12.58 -7.81 -3.09
C ILE A 134 12.43 -6.46 -2.40
N SER A 135 13.12 -5.44 -2.90
CA SER A 135 12.89 -4.06 -2.49
C SER A 135 12.39 -3.26 -3.69
N VAL A 136 11.35 -2.49 -3.48
CA VAL A 136 10.81 -1.57 -4.47
C VAL A 136 10.90 -0.16 -3.91
N ALA A 137 11.50 0.76 -4.65
CA ALA A 137 11.39 2.18 -4.37
C ALA A 137 10.55 2.85 -5.46
N MET A 138 9.60 3.69 -5.04
CA MET A 138 8.65 4.31 -5.94
C MET A 138 8.61 5.83 -5.76
N LEU A 139 8.63 6.53 -6.88
CA LEU A 139 8.43 7.96 -6.96
C LEU A 139 6.97 8.26 -7.26
N SER A 140 6.43 9.28 -6.63
CA SER A 140 5.10 9.82 -6.92
C SER A 140 5.10 11.35 -6.89
N THR A 141 4.06 11.94 -7.44
CA THR A 141 3.85 13.40 -7.42
C THR A 141 2.50 13.72 -6.82
N PRO A 142 2.31 14.91 -6.23
CA PRO A 142 0.98 15.36 -5.84
C PRO A 142 0.00 15.29 -7.02
N GLY A 143 -1.26 14.94 -6.74
CA GLY A 143 -2.36 15.03 -7.68
C GLY A 143 -3.01 16.42 -7.69
N GLU A 144 -4.33 16.48 -7.91
CA GLU A 144 -5.11 17.72 -7.83
C GLU A 144 -5.21 18.28 -6.39
N THR A 145 -4.94 17.46 -5.40
CA THR A 145 -4.97 17.82 -3.98
C THR A 145 -3.58 17.74 -3.37
N LYS A 146 -3.36 18.45 -2.27
CA LYS A 146 -2.16 18.24 -1.44
C LYS A 146 -2.16 16.81 -0.90
N PRO A 147 -0.99 16.17 -0.76
CA PRO A 147 -0.89 14.85 -0.16
C PRO A 147 -1.54 14.80 1.23
N VAL A 148 -2.41 13.82 1.45
CA VAL A 148 -3.09 13.64 2.74
C VAL A 148 -2.12 13.00 3.72
N LYS A 149 -2.01 13.55 4.93
CA LYS A 149 -1.05 13.10 5.95
C LYS A 149 -1.74 12.24 7.02
N ARG A 150 -0.97 11.41 7.70
CA ARG A 150 -1.43 10.67 8.89
C ARG A 150 -1.69 11.58 10.09
N SER A 151 -1.05 12.76 10.17
CA SER A 151 -0.95 13.62 11.35
C SER A 151 -1.98 14.76 11.42
N THR A 152 -3.00 14.73 10.61
CA THR A 152 -3.91 15.88 10.42
C THR A 152 -5.38 15.60 10.79
N ALA A 153 -5.65 14.48 11.49
CA ALA A 153 -6.98 14.15 12.01
C ALA A 153 -7.46 15.18 13.03
N LYS A 154 -8.75 15.50 12.98
CA LYS A 154 -9.39 16.50 13.86
C LYS A 154 -10.43 15.84 14.74
N THR A 155 -10.56 16.35 15.97
CA THR A 155 -11.65 15.91 16.88
C THR A 155 -13.01 16.12 16.20
N GLY A 156 -13.86 15.09 16.25
CA GLY A 156 -15.16 15.08 15.60
C GLY A 156 -15.16 14.52 14.17
N ASP A 157 -13.98 14.26 13.57
CA ASP A 157 -13.93 13.56 12.29
C ASP A 157 -14.46 12.13 12.43
N LEU A 158 -15.24 11.68 11.45
CA LEU A 158 -15.54 10.26 11.29
C LEU A 158 -14.26 9.50 10.93
N ILE A 159 -14.12 8.31 11.49
CA ILE A 159 -13.11 7.32 11.11
C ILE A 159 -13.77 6.41 10.10
N CYS A 160 -13.19 6.32 8.92
CA CYS A 160 -13.75 5.59 7.80
C CYS A 160 -12.72 4.63 7.21
N ILE A 161 -13.21 3.53 6.63
CA ILE A 161 -12.39 2.56 5.91
C ILE A 161 -13.00 2.23 4.54
N THR A 162 -12.16 1.77 3.62
CA THR A 162 -12.60 1.16 2.37
C THR A 162 -12.68 -0.36 2.52
N GLY A 163 -13.53 -1.01 1.73
CA GLY A 163 -13.60 -2.46 1.58
C GLY A 163 -13.96 -3.23 2.86
N THR A 164 -13.27 -4.34 3.11
CA THR A 164 -13.44 -5.24 4.26
C THR A 164 -12.09 -5.65 4.83
N LEU A 165 -12.03 -5.91 6.14
CA LEU A 165 -10.80 -6.16 6.89
C LEU A 165 -10.67 -7.60 7.38
N GLY A 166 -9.44 -8.03 7.47
CA GLY A 166 -9.00 -9.32 7.99
C GLY A 166 -9.06 -10.48 6.99
N GLY A 167 -8.28 -11.51 7.25
CA GLY A 167 -8.17 -12.70 6.42
C GLY A 167 -7.45 -12.47 5.08
N SER A 168 -6.76 -11.35 4.91
CA SER A 168 -6.07 -11.00 3.68
C SER A 168 -4.94 -11.99 3.36
N LEU A 169 -4.25 -12.49 4.36
CA LEU A 169 -3.21 -13.52 4.25
C LEU A 169 -3.74 -14.85 3.67
N LYS A 170 -5.06 -15.07 3.66
CA LYS A 170 -5.70 -16.21 2.98
C LYS A 170 -5.85 -15.97 1.45
N GLY A 171 -4.99 -15.14 0.86
CA GLY A 171 -4.78 -14.97 -0.59
C GLY A 171 -5.03 -13.57 -1.16
N LYS A 172 -5.86 -12.71 -0.53
CA LYS A 172 -6.14 -11.34 -1.02
C LYS A 172 -4.85 -10.51 -1.12
N HIS A 173 -3.95 -10.63 -0.16
CA HIS A 173 -2.68 -9.89 -0.08
C HIS A 173 -1.75 -10.07 -1.29
N LEU A 174 -1.94 -11.13 -2.10
CA LEU A 174 -1.16 -11.38 -3.31
C LEU A 174 -1.76 -10.76 -4.58
N SER A 175 -3.03 -10.30 -4.51
CA SER A 175 -3.77 -9.86 -5.70
C SER A 175 -4.67 -8.65 -5.46
N PHE A 176 -4.48 -7.97 -4.34
CA PHE A 176 -5.26 -6.79 -4.00
C PHE A 176 -5.10 -5.67 -5.05
N SER A 177 -6.05 -4.77 -5.10
CA SER A 177 -6.00 -3.58 -5.95
C SER A 177 -5.72 -2.36 -5.05
N PRO A 178 -4.54 -1.72 -5.16
CA PRO A 178 -4.27 -0.45 -4.49
C PRO A 178 -5.38 0.56 -4.72
N ARG A 179 -5.80 1.25 -3.69
CA ARG A 179 -6.98 2.11 -3.64
C ARG A 179 -6.75 3.52 -4.22
N LEU A 180 -5.99 3.61 -5.34
CA LEU A 180 -5.62 4.90 -5.94
C LEU A 180 -6.82 5.73 -6.39
N LYS A 181 -7.83 5.12 -7.03
CA LYS A 181 -9.04 5.83 -7.46
C LYS A 181 -9.86 6.32 -6.27
N GLU A 182 -9.99 5.47 -5.27
CA GLU A 182 -10.67 5.76 -4.02
C GLU A 182 -10.00 6.92 -3.29
N SER A 183 -8.67 6.90 -3.20
CA SER A 183 -7.89 7.89 -2.47
C SER A 183 -8.05 9.29 -3.05
N PHE A 184 -8.06 9.44 -4.37
CA PHE A 184 -8.27 10.74 -5.01
C PHE A 184 -9.66 11.32 -4.70
N LEU A 185 -10.70 10.48 -4.72
CA LEU A 185 -12.07 10.92 -4.38
C LEU A 185 -12.17 11.31 -2.90
N ILE A 186 -11.55 10.53 -2.02
CA ILE A 186 -11.50 10.79 -0.57
C ILE A 186 -10.75 12.09 -0.29
N ALA A 187 -9.59 12.30 -0.91
CA ALA A 187 -8.80 13.52 -0.76
C ALA A 187 -9.56 14.75 -1.30
N LYS A 188 -10.17 14.66 -2.49
CA LYS A 188 -10.99 15.73 -3.10
C LYS A 188 -12.20 16.09 -2.25
N ALA A 189 -12.80 15.11 -1.56
CA ALA A 189 -13.87 15.35 -0.60
C ALA A 189 -13.39 16.07 0.67
N GLY A 190 -12.07 16.17 0.88
CA GLY A 190 -11.45 16.90 1.99
C GLY A 190 -11.29 16.04 3.24
N ALA A 191 -10.82 14.81 3.08
CA ALA A 191 -10.30 14.01 4.18
C ALA A 191 -9.21 14.77 4.92
N ASN A 192 -9.24 14.71 6.25
CA ASN A 192 -8.23 15.36 7.08
C ASN A 192 -6.98 14.48 7.26
N SER A 193 -7.13 13.17 7.44
CA SER A 193 -5.98 12.26 7.48
C SER A 193 -6.28 10.97 6.74
N MET A 194 -5.23 10.28 6.29
CA MET A 194 -5.35 9.02 5.57
C MET A 194 -4.06 8.20 5.68
N MET A 195 -4.20 6.89 5.65
CA MET A 195 -3.15 5.90 5.46
C MET A 195 -3.76 4.61 4.90
N ASP A 196 -2.94 3.69 4.45
CA ASP A 196 -3.37 2.33 4.15
C ASP A 196 -3.29 1.42 5.40
N LEU A 197 -3.97 0.28 5.32
CA LEU A 197 -4.01 -0.72 6.39
C LEU A 197 -3.05 -1.86 6.04
N SER A 198 -1.82 -1.77 6.54
CA SER A 198 -0.74 -2.73 6.35
C SER A 198 -0.52 -3.61 7.59
N ASP A 199 -0.56 -3.03 8.78
CA ASP A 199 -0.26 -3.72 10.04
C ASP A 199 -1.52 -4.19 10.79
N GLY A 200 -2.69 -3.74 10.35
CA GLY A 200 -3.98 -4.02 10.94
C GLY A 200 -4.60 -2.80 11.61
N LEU A 201 -5.94 -2.75 11.63
CA LEU A 201 -6.70 -1.58 12.03
C LEU A 201 -6.30 -1.04 13.42
N SER A 202 -6.04 -1.91 14.40
CA SER A 202 -5.68 -1.48 15.76
C SER A 202 -4.35 -0.72 15.81
N THR A 203 -3.36 -1.15 15.04
CA THR A 203 -2.04 -0.54 14.92
C THR A 203 -2.11 0.74 14.09
N ASP A 204 -2.69 0.68 12.90
CA ASP A 204 -2.72 1.79 11.94
C ASP A 204 -3.56 2.97 12.44
N LEU A 205 -4.70 2.71 13.08
CA LEU A 205 -5.49 3.76 13.73
C LEU A 205 -4.71 4.42 14.88
N SER A 206 -3.93 3.64 15.62
CA SER A 206 -3.07 4.18 16.68
C SER A 206 -1.99 5.10 16.12
N HIS A 207 -1.47 4.85 14.91
CA HIS A 207 -0.53 5.75 14.22
C HIS A 207 -1.19 7.10 13.89
N ILE A 208 -2.39 7.10 13.28
CA ILE A 208 -3.13 8.35 13.03
C ILE A 208 -3.37 9.11 14.34
N CYS A 209 -3.86 8.42 15.36
CA CYS A 209 -4.16 9.05 16.64
C CYS A 209 -2.92 9.67 17.31
N ARG A 210 -1.82 8.92 17.36
CA ARG A 210 -0.55 9.38 17.94
C ARG A 210 0.02 10.59 17.20
N LEU A 211 0.10 10.52 15.87
CA LEU A 211 0.65 11.59 15.05
C LEU A 211 -0.23 12.84 15.04
N SER A 212 -1.55 12.68 15.15
CA SER A 212 -2.51 13.79 15.25
C SER A 212 -2.69 14.31 16.69
N ARG A 213 -2.09 13.66 17.70
CA ARG A 213 -2.28 13.96 19.13
C ARG A 213 -3.75 13.88 19.54
N LYS A 214 -4.45 12.88 19.05
CA LYS A 214 -5.86 12.59 19.26
C LYS A 214 -6.07 11.17 19.78
N GLY A 215 -7.30 10.82 20.05
CA GLY A 215 -7.72 9.44 20.27
C GLY A 215 -8.88 9.09 19.35
N ALA A 216 -9.45 7.92 19.57
CA ALA A 216 -10.50 7.36 18.75
C ALA A 216 -11.47 6.51 19.56
N ILE A 217 -12.72 6.47 19.12
CA ILE A 217 -13.68 5.44 19.52
C ILE A 217 -14.21 4.80 18.25
N ILE A 218 -14.00 3.49 18.09
CA ILE A 218 -14.55 2.70 16.98
C ILE A 218 -15.67 1.80 17.49
N GLU A 219 -16.64 1.52 16.64
CA GLU A 219 -17.81 0.70 16.92
C GLU A 219 -17.58 -0.69 16.32
N ALA A 220 -17.45 -1.72 17.15
CA ALA A 220 -17.18 -3.10 16.71
C ALA A 220 -18.19 -3.59 15.67
N ALA A 221 -19.48 -3.29 15.89
CA ALA A 221 -20.56 -3.69 14.99
C ALA A 221 -20.53 -3.00 13.61
N LYS A 222 -19.77 -1.92 13.46
CA LYS A 222 -19.63 -1.18 12.18
C LYS A 222 -18.42 -1.57 11.37
N ILE A 223 -17.50 -2.34 11.95
CA ILE A 223 -16.30 -2.80 11.24
C ILE A 223 -16.70 -3.83 10.19
N PRO A 224 -16.45 -3.61 8.90
CA PRO A 224 -16.80 -4.57 7.85
C PRO A 224 -15.78 -5.72 7.84
N VAL A 225 -16.08 -6.75 8.62
CA VAL A 225 -15.27 -7.97 8.74
C VAL A 225 -15.36 -8.78 7.45
N SER A 226 -14.23 -9.18 6.89
CA SER A 226 -14.15 -10.05 5.73
C SER A 226 -14.67 -11.44 6.07
N LYS A 227 -15.31 -12.12 5.10
CA LYS A 227 -15.74 -13.53 5.26
C LYS A 227 -14.59 -14.50 5.54
N LYS A 228 -13.34 -14.10 5.21
CA LYS A 228 -12.13 -14.88 5.45
C LYS A 228 -11.42 -14.55 6.77
N ALA A 229 -11.88 -13.51 7.47
CA ALA A 229 -11.29 -13.11 8.75
C ALA A 229 -11.73 -14.06 9.87
N ASP A 230 -10.86 -14.21 10.85
CA ASP A 230 -11.21 -14.92 12.09
C ASP A 230 -11.94 -13.92 13.02
N GLY A 231 -13.16 -13.54 12.60
CA GLY A 231 -14.02 -12.61 13.30
C GLY A 231 -13.44 -11.20 13.44
N LEU A 232 -13.86 -10.52 14.51
CA LEU A 232 -13.43 -9.16 14.82
C LEU A 232 -11.93 -9.07 15.10
N SER A 233 -11.35 -10.08 15.75
CA SER A 233 -9.92 -10.11 16.05
C SER A 233 -9.06 -10.07 14.79
N GLY A 234 -9.42 -10.87 13.78
CA GLY A 234 -8.75 -10.84 12.48
C GLY A 234 -8.89 -9.49 11.78
N ALA A 235 -10.09 -8.89 11.80
CA ALA A 235 -10.32 -7.57 11.21
C ALA A 235 -9.50 -6.44 11.90
N LEU A 236 -9.18 -6.61 13.18
CA LEU A 236 -8.38 -5.64 13.93
C LEU A 236 -6.89 -5.81 13.74
N ASN A 237 -6.39 -7.05 13.52
CA ASN A 237 -4.98 -7.35 13.74
C ASN A 237 -4.27 -8.15 12.63
N ASP A 238 -4.97 -8.76 11.65
CA ASP A 238 -4.31 -9.62 10.65
C ASP A 238 -3.30 -8.89 9.77
N GLY A 239 -3.53 -7.62 9.48
CA GLY A 239 -2.69 -6.84 8.57
C GLY A 239 -2.83 -7.22 7.10
N GLU A 240 -2.01 -6.58 6.28
CA GLU A 240 -1.95 -6.74 4.81
C GLU A 240 -3.29 -6.62 4.07
N ASP A 241 -4.24 -5.86 4.62
CA ASP A 241 -5.53 -5.62 3.98
C ASP A 241 -5.43 -4.65 2.79
N PHE A 242 -4.48 -3.71 2.84
CA PHE A 242 -4.24 -2.68 1.83
C PHE A 242 -5.51 -1.93 1.43
N GLU A 243 -6.38 -1.73 2.41
CA GLU A 243 -7.51 -0.82 2.34
C GLU A 243 -7.10 0.56 2.87
N LEU A 244 -7.91 1.60 2.65
CA LEU A 244 -7.63 2.92 3.21
C LEU A 244 -8.35 3.11 4.53
N LEU A 245 -7.63 3.64 5.52
CA LEU A 245 -8.12 4.22 6.75
C LEU A 245 -8.03 5.75 6.62
N PHE A 246 -9.14 6.45 6.76
CA PHE A 246 -9.15 7.91 6.64
C PHE A 246 -10.09 8.57 7.65
N THR A 247 -9.83 9.86 7.92
CA THR A 247 -10.68 10.68 8.77
C THR A 247 -11.24 11.85 7.97
N ILE A 248 -12.53 12.16 8.20
CA ILE A 248 -13.25 13.16 7.41
C ILE A 248 -14.39 13.79 8.23
N PRO A 249 -14.67 15.09 8.11
CA PRO A 249 -15.85 15.70 8.72
C PRO A 249 -17.16 15.03 8.25
N ALA A 250 -18.13 14.83 9.17
CA ALA A 250 -19.37 14.09 8.91
C ALA A 250 -20.14 14.61 7.69
N LEU A 251 -20.32 15.93 7.57
CA LEU A 251 -21.01 16.53 6.42
C LEU A 251 -20.31 16.25 5.08
N LYS A 252 -18.97 16.22 5.09
CA LYS A 252 -18.19 15.90 3.88
C LYS A 252 -18.30 14.41 3.53
N PHE A 253 -18.32 13.53 4.54
CA PHE A 253 -18.53 12.10 4.32
C PHE A 253 -19.88 11.81 3.67
N GLU A 254 -20.96 12.44 4.15
CA GLU A 254 -22.28 12.25 3.55
C GLU A 254 -22.35 12.74 2.09
N LYS A 255 -21.69 13.86 1.77
CA LYS A 255 -21.54 14.31 0.37
C LYS A 255 -20.74 13.31 -0.47
N LEU A 256 -19.61 12.84 0.05
CA LEU A 256 -18.79 11.83 -0.62
C LEU A 256 -19.58 10.56 -0.88
N LYS A 257 -20.33 10.05 0.12
CA LYS A 257 -21.14 8.84 0.01
C LYS A 257 -22.23 8.95 -1.07
N LYS A 258 -22.90 10.10 -1.18
CA LYS A 258 -23.88 10.36 -2.24
C LYS A 258 -23.28 10.34 -3.65
N GLN A 259 -22.02 10.74 -3.79
CA GLN A 259 -21.29 10.81 -5.06
C GLN A 259 -20.48 9.56 -5.36
N TRP A 260 -20.38 8.61 -4.41
CA TRP A 260 -19.57 7.42 -4.54
C TRP A 260 -20.15 6.45 -5.57
N ARG A 261 -19.37 6.16 -6.63
CA ARG A 261 -19.78 5.27 -7.73
C ARG A 261 -18.85 4.08 -7.89
N LEU A 262 -17.83 3.94 -7.01
CA LEU A 262 -16.90 2.81 -7.06
C LEU A 262 -17.53 1.56 -6.41
N LYS A 263 -17.08 0.38 -6.89
CA LYS A 263 -17.53 -0.91 -6.33
C LYS A 263 -17.07 -1.12 -4.89
N THR A 264 -15.91 -0.57 -4.53
CA THR A 264 -15.37 -0.61 -3.16
C THR A 264 -16.29 0.20 -2.24
N LYS A 265 -16.77 -0.41 -1.18
CA LYS A 265 -17.60 0.30 -0.17
C LYS A 265 -16.73 1.18 0.71
N ILE A 266 -17.29 2.29 1.20
CA ILE A 266 -16.72 3.11 2.27
C ILE A 266 -17.64 3.04 3.49
N THR A 267 -17.06 2.83 4.67
CA THR A 267 -17.81 2.61 5.91
C THR A 267 -17.24 3.49 7.02
N ALA A 268 -18.12 4.28 7.66
CA ALA A 268 -17.77 5.00 8.88
C ALA A 268 -17.87 4.05 10.07
N ILE A 269 -16.75 3.85 10.76
CA ILE A 269 -16.62 2.88 11.85
C ILE A 269 -16.46 3.51 13.22
N GLY A 270 -16.28 4.84 13.31
CA GLY A 270 -16.04 5.52 14.59
C GLY A 270 -15.83 7.01 14.44
N ILE A 271 -15.28 7.61 15.48
CA ILE A 271 -15.04 9.05 15.59
C ILE A 271 -13.69 9.34 16.26
N ILE A 272 -13.03 10.40 15.81
CA ILE A 272 -11.81 10.95 16.45
C ILE A 272 -12.20 11.76 17.69
N THR A 273 -11.52 11.49 18.81
CA THR A 273 -11.78 12.14 20.11
C THR A 273 -10.64 13.05 20.54
N LYS A 274 -10.92 13.93 21.52
CA LYS A 274 -9.91 14.79 22.15
C LYS A 274 -8.96 13.98 23.05
N GLU A 275 -9.51 13.00 23.76
CA GLU A 275 -8.75 12.07 24.62
C GLU A 275 -7.77 11.22 23.77
N LYS A 276 -6.55 11.01 24.29
CA LYS A 276 -5.47 10.36 23.50
C LYS A 276 -5.54 8.81 23.45
N ASN A 277 -6.62 8.19 23.91
CA ASN A 277 -6.78 6.74 23.94
C ASN A 277 -7.54 6.26 22.72
N VAL A 278 -7.15 5.11 22.20
CA VAL A 278 -7.91 4.38 21.16
C VAL A 278 -8.81 3.36 21.88
N LYS A 279 -10.10 3.49 21.67
CA LYS A 279 -11.12 2.66 22.33
C LYS A 279 -11.99 1.96 21.29
N ILE A 280 -12.48 0.76 21.63
CA ILE A 280 -13.51 0.06 20.88
C ILE A 280 -14.76 -0.08 21.75
N ARG A 281 -15.92 0.15 21.15
CA ARG A 281 -17.23 -0.13 21.79
C ARG A 281 -17.81 -1.40 21.22
N MET A 282 -18.02 -2.39 22.08
CA MET A 282 -18.76 -3.61 21.78
C MET A 282 -20.26 -3.33 21.79
N PRO A 283 -21.11 -4.13 21.09
CA PRO A 283 -22.55 -3.84 20.97
C PRO A 283 -23.28 -3.56 22.30
N ASN A 284 -22.87 -4.20 23.37
CA ASN A 284 -23.55 -4.15 24.68
C ASN A 284 -22.70 -3.49 25.77
N GLY A 285 -21.70 -2.68 25.39
CA GLY A 285 -20.71 -2.25 26.38
C GLY A 285 -20.29 -0.78 26.31
N LYS A 286 -19.62 -0.34 27.37
CA LYS A 286 -18.87 0.91 27.40
C LYS A 286 -17.61 0.76 26.51
N PRO A 287 -17.07 1.87 25.94
CA PRO A 287 -15.82 1.81 25.20
C PRO A 287 -14.67 1.34 26.07
N VAL A 288 -13.91 0.33 25.61
CA VAL A 288 -12.72 -0.19 26.27
C VAL A 288 -11.46 0.15 25.47
N ASN A 289 -10.35 0.37 26.15
CA ASN A 289 -9.07 0.63 25.47
C ASN A 289 -8.66 -0.58 24.64
N ILE A 290 -8.20 -0.33 23.42
CA ILE A 290 -7.51 -1.34 22.60
C ILE A 290 -6.05 -0.93 22.43
N LYS A 291 -5.18 -1.93 22.51
CA LYS A 291 -3.74 -1.76 22.25
C LYS A 291 -3.47 -2.16 20.79
N PRO A 292 -2.41 -1.59 20.17
CA PRO A 292 -1.90 -2.12 18.91
C PRO A 292 -1.60 -3.61 19.06
N GLY A 293 -2.24 -4.42 18.22
CA GLY A 293 -2.13 -5.89 18.25
C GLY A 293 -1.78 -6.49 16.89
N GLY A 294 -1.53 -5.64 15.90
CA GLY A 294 -1.16 -6.04 14.57
C GLY A 294 0.30 -6.48 14.45
N TYR A 295 0.76 -6.59 13.21
CA TYR A 295 2.12 -7.07 12.91
C TYR A 295 3.19 -6.11 13.45
N ASP A 296 4.28 -6.69 13.98
CA ASP A 296 5.43 -5.94 14.49
C ASP A 296 6.72 -6.69 14.11
N HIS A 297 7.54 -6.07 13.27
CA HIS A 297 8.80 -6.63 12.76
C HIS A 297 9.88 -6.81 13.85
N LEU A 298 9.70 -6.25 15.04
CA LEU A 298 10.69 -6.29 16.13
C LEU A 298 10.28 -7.22 17.29
N LYS A 299 9.19 -7.97 17.11
CA LYS A 299 8.74 -8.99 18.08
C LYS A 299 9.02 -10.40 17.63
#